data_46c162f8d911a36da94c971854e04596
#
_entry.id   46c162f8d911a36da94c971854e04596
#
_cell.length_a   1.000
_cell.length_b   1.000
_cell.length_c   1.000
_cell.angle_alpha   90.00
_cell.angle_beta   90.00
_cell.angle_gamma   90.00
#
_symmetry.space_group_name_H-M   'P 1'
#
loop_
_entity.id
_entity.type
_entity.pdbx_description
1 polymer ?
#
loop_
_entity_poly.entity_id
_entity_poly.type
_entity_poly.pdbx_seq_one_letter_code
_entity_poly.pdbx_strand_id
1 'polypeptide(L)'
;MNKLEKIRHFAIDTNGVLLSDVYSTPIRTFVERHGGHYTADLERQILGSPHMAGGHIMALACNLPWTAMETIDAFLAEQAQYAARHPVQLAPGAVALLARLKETGARITAYGGSPKAAIFDRYLAPVSEYFDADLPYIDMGHARPGMAEIHRQTATGAGELVFIDDLSRVAQVSKTLGCGFIGKPATLYQKQQMQASGVRFICKDLDEIDQTLLQALDQSMRLEHH
;
A
#
# COMPACT_ATOMS: atom_id res chain seq x y z
N MET A 1 1.21 26.18 8.06
CA MET A 1 1.50 24.84 8.62
C MET A 1 2.89 24.78 9.17
N ASN A 2 3.13 24.02 10.28
CA ASN A 2 4.49 23.81 10.78
C ASN A 2 5.18 22.82 9.85
N LYS A 3 6.34 23.21 9.33
CA LYS A 3 7.19 22.39 8.47
C LYS A 3 7.66 21.16 9.25
N LEU A 4 7.65 19.99 8.63
CA LEU A 4 8.24 18.78 9.21
C LEU A 4 9.78 18.92 9.21
N GLU A 5 10.41 18.48 10.32
CA GLU A 5 11.85 18.70 10.51
C GLU A 5 12.68 17.53 9.97
N LYS A 6 12.15 16.31 10.03
CA LYS A 6 12.84 15.09 9.62
C LYS A 6 12.30 14.50 8.32
N ILE A 7 10.98 14.40 8.18
CA ILE A 7 10.33 13.79 7.01
C ILE A 7 10.56 14.64 5.78
N ARG A 8 11.05 14.03 4.69
CA ARG A 8 11.33 14.64 3.39
C ARG A 8 10.57 14.02 2.23
N HIS A 9 10.06 12.80 2.40
CA HIS A 9 9.40 12.07 1.34
C HIS A 9 8.29 11.16 1.88
N PHE A 10 7.15 11.16 1.22
CA PHE A 10 6.06 10.21 1.43
C PHE A 10 5.95 9.28 0.22
N ALA A 11 6.07 7.98 0.45
CA ALA A 11 5.76 6.95 -0.53
C ALA A 11 4.38 6.35 -0.16
N ILE A 12 3.42 6.41 -1.09
CA ILE A 12 2.03 6.09 -0.81
C ILE A 12 1.57 4.96 -1.73
N ASP A 13 1.05 3.88 -1.14
CA ASP A 13 0.44 2.80 -1.92
C ASP A 13 -0.82 3.28 -2.65
N THR A 14 -1.12 2.63 -3.76
CA THR A 14 -2.27 2.98 -4.60
C THR A 14 -3.53 2.24 -4.20
N ASN A 15 -3.59 0.91 -4.36
CA ASN A 15 -4.82 0.14 -4.14
C ASN A 15 -5.12 -0.05 -2.65
N GLY A 16 -6.28 0.40 -2.19
CA GLY A 16 -6.65 0.32 -0.77
C GLY A 16 -6.24 1.55 0.05
N VAL A 17 -5.36 2.40 -0.49
CA VAL A 17 -4.93 3.66 0.14
C VAL A 17 -5.40 4.87 -0.64
N LEU A 18 -4.75 5.23 -1.76
CA LEU A 18 -5.16 6.35 -2.61
C LEU A 18 -6.35 6.05 -3.51
N LEU A 19 -6.52 4.77 -3.84
CA LEU A 19 -7.62 4.26 -4.68
C LEU A 19 -8.46 3.25 -3.90
N SER A 20 -9.69 3.05 -4.35
CA SER A 20 -10.55 1.98 -3.82
C SER A 20 -9.87 0.62 -3.94
N ASP A 21 -10.05 -0.22 -2.91
CA ASP A 21 -9.54 -1.60 -2.92
C ASP A 21 -10.38 -2.48 -3.84
N VAL A 22 -9.72 -3.02 -4.87
CA VAL A 22 -10.33 -3.95 -5.83
C VAL A 22 -9.64 -5.32 -5.83
N TYR A 23 -8.89 -5.64 -4.78
CA TYR A 23 -8.16 -6.90 -4.64
C TYR A 23 -8.60 -7.74 -3.45
N SER A 24 -8.73 -7.16 -2.26
CA SER A 24 -9.00 -7.94 -1.03
C SER A 24 -10.31 -8.72 -1.10
N THR A 25 -11.41 -8.08 -1.52
CA THR A 25 -12.70 -8.77 -1.69
C THR A 25 -12.66 -9.85 -2.78
N PRO A 26 -12.12 -9.62 -4.00
CA PRO A 26 -11.96 -10.68 -4.99
C PRO A 26 -11.09 -11.85 -4.52
N ILE A 27 -9.97 -11.60 -3.85
CA ILE A 27 -9.11 -12.67 -3.32
C ILE A 27 -9.89 -13.53 -2.32
N ARG A 28 -10.59 -12.90 -1.39
CA ARG A 28 -11.43 -13.60 -0.42
C ARG A 28 -12.50 -14.45 -1.13
N THR A 29 -13.23 -13.85 -2.05
CA THR A 29 -14.30 -14.52 -2.80
C THR A 29 -13.76 -15.69 -3.61
N PHE A 30 -12.60 -15.52 -4.25
CA PHE A 30 -11.93 -16.58 -4.99
C PHE A 30 -11.60 -17.76 -4.08
N VAL A 31 -10.94 -17.51 -2.95
CA VAL A 31 -10.54 -18.57 -2.00
C VAL A 31 -11.76 -19.29 -1.46
N GLU A 32 -12.78 -18.58 -1.01
CA GLU A 32 -14.01 -19.17 -0.43
C GLU A 32 -14.79 -19.98 -1.49
N ARG A 33 -14.90 -19.50 -2.73
CA ARG A 33 -15.56 -20.20 -3.84
C ARG A 33 -14.86 -21.49 -4.21
N HIS A 34 -13.55 -21.53 -4.13
CA HIS A 34 -12.77 -22.74 -4.44
C HIS A 34 -12.55 -23.64 -3.21
N GLY A 35 -13.36 -23.47 -2.15
CA GLY A 35 -13.37 -24.34 -0.97
C GLY A 35 -12.25 -24.09 0.02
N GLY A 36 -11.45 -23.02 -0.16
CA GLY A 36 -10.43 -22.61 0.79
C GLY A 36 -11.03 -21.86 1.99
N HIS A 37 -10.26 -21.80 3.08
CA HIS A 37 -10.63 -21.03 4.27
C HIS A 37 -9.83 -19.73 4.32
N TYR A 38 -10.52 -18.59 4.11
CA TYR A 38 -9.88 -17.27 4.12
C TYR A 38 -9.66 -16.78 5.55
N THR A 39 -8.40 -16.50 5.88
CA THR A 39 -7.95 -16.04 7.20
C THR A 39 -7.09 -14.80 7.07
N ALA A 40 -6.89 -14.08 8.18
CA ALA A 40 -5.97 -12.94 8.22
C ALA A 40 -4.53 -13.34 7.81
N ASP A 41 -4.06 -14.53 8.23
CA ASP A 41 -2.74 -15.01 7.85
C ASP A 41 -2.64 -15.33 6.36
N LEU A 42 -3.68 -15.93 5.77
CA LEU A 42 -3.73 -16.19 4.34
C LEU A 42 -3.74 -14.88 3.55
N GLU A 43 -4.57 -13.90 3.95
CA GLU A 43 -4.58 -12.56 3.34
C GLU A 43 -3.18 -11.94 3.35
N ARG A 44 -2.50 -11.97 4.51
CA ARG A 44 -1.13 -11.45 4.67
C ARG A 44 -0.11 -12.18 3.80
N GLN A 45 -0.28 -13.48 3.57
CA GLN A 45 0.62 -14.26 2.72
C GLN A 45 0.43 -13.94 1.23
N ILE A 46 -0.80 -13.70 0.79
CA ILE A 46 -1.11 -13.40 -0.61
C ILE A 46 -0.77 -11.95 -0.94
N LEU A 47 -1.34 -11.00 -0.16
CA LEU A 47 -1.12 -9.56 -0.38
C LEU A 47 0.32 -9.16 -0.06
N GLY A 48 0.91 -8.34 -0.92
CA GLY A 48 2.31 -7.92 -0.80
C GLY A 48 3.33 -8.98 -1.24
N SER A 49 2.89 -10.15 -1.72
CA SER A 49 3.76 -11.14 -2.33
C SER A 49 3.91 -10.89 -3.84
N PRO A 50 5.02 -11.31 -4.47
CA PRO A 50 5.10 -11.39 -5.92
C PRO A 50 3.95 -12.23 -6.49
N HIS A 51 3.43 -11.87 -7.66
CA HIS A 51 2.22 -12.49 -8.21
C HIS A 51 2.29 -14.03 -8.27
N MET A 52 3.43 -14.57 -8.73
CA MET A 52 3.62 -16.04 -8.79
C MET A 52 3.55 -16.71 -7.41
N ALA A 53 4.10 -16.08 -6.38
CA ALA A 53 4.01 -16.59 -5.02
C ALA A 53 2.56 -16.52 -4.50
N GLY A 54 1.87 -15.40 -4.74
CA GLY A 54 0.45 -15.24 -4.39
C GLY A 54 -0.44 -16.30 -5.06
N GLY A 55 -0.24 -16.54 -6.36
CA GLY A 55 -0.96 -17.59 -7.10
C GLY A 55 -0.71 -18.98 -6.54
N HIS A 56 0.53 -19.32 -6.21
CA HIS A 56 0.86 -20.60 -5.59
C HIS A 56 0.21 -20.76 -4.21
N ILE A 57 0.24 -19.71 -3.39
CA ILE A 57 -0.39 -19.71 -2.07
C ILE A 57 -1.91 -19.92 -2.20
N MET A 58 -2.57 -19.24 -3.13
CA MET A 58 -4.01 -19.42 -3.38
C MET A 58 -4.33 -20.84 -3.85
N ALA A 59 -3.54 -21.41 -4.77
CA ALA A 59 -3.72 -22.78 -5.21
C ALA A 59 -3.64 -23.79 -4.06
N LEU A 60 -2.62 -23.66 -3.20
CA LEU A 60 -2.45 -24.50 -2.02
C LEU A 60 -3.59 -24.34 -1.02
N ALA A 61 -3.99 -23.09 -0.73
CA ALA A 61 -5.08 -22.81 0.20
C ALA A 61 -6.43 -23.40 -0.23
N CYS A 62 -6.63 -23.54 -1.54
CA CYS A 62 -7.85 -24.11 -2.14
C CYS A 62 -7.69 -25.57 -2.55
N ASN A 63 -6.53 -26.19 -2.31
CA ASN A 63 -6.21 -27.54 -2.76
C ASN A 63 -6.46 -27.76 -4.27
N LEU A 64 -6.10 -26.74 -5.08
CA LEU A 64 -6.28 -26.78 -6.52
C LEU A 64 -5.10 -27.48 -7.20
N PRO A 65 -5.34 -28.33 -8.22
CA PRO A 65 -4.28 -28.96 -9.01
C PRO A 65 -3.69 -28.01 -10.06
N TRP A 66 -3.79 -26.71 -9.84
CA TRP A 66 -3.38 -25.66 -10.78
C TRP A 66 -1.97 -25.18 -10.50
N THR A 67 -1.28 -24.78 -11.54
CA THR A 67 -0.06 -24.00 -11.42
C THR A 67 -0.34 -22.62 -10.85
N ALA A 68 0.69 -21.94 -10.40
CA ALA A 68 0.57 -20.56 -9.94
C ALA A 68 0.02 -19.63 -11.04
N MET A 69 0.44 -19.84 -12.30
CA MET A 69 -0.01 -19.02 -13.42
C MET A 69 -1.49 -19.25 -13.73
N GLU A 70 -1.94 -20.50 -13.81
CA GLU A 70 -3.36 -20.82 -14.01
C GLU A 70 -4.24 -20.23 -12.91
N THR A 71 -3.76 -20.26 -11.65
CA THR A 71 -4.47 -19.66 -10.51
C THR A 71 -4.55 -18.13 -10.63
N ILE A 72 -3.44 -17.47 -11.03
CA ILE A 72 -3.41 -16.03 -11.27
C ILE A 72 -4.37 -15.65 -12.39
N ASP A 73 -4.33 -16.35 -13.53
CA ASP A 73 -5.18 -16.05 -14.69
C ASP A 73 -6.66 -16.17 -14.32
N ALA A 74 -7.04 -17.25 -13.61
CA ALA A 74 -8.39 -17.42 -13.11
C ALA A 74 -8.81 -16.32 -12.12
N PHE A 75 -7.94 -15.98 -11.17
CA PHE A 75 -8.18 -14.90 -10.23
C PHE A 75 -8.34 -13.55 -10.92
N LEU A 76 -7.45 -13.20 -11.86
CA LEU A 76 -7.51 -11.93 -12.60
C LEU A 76 -8.78 -11.79 -13.41
N ALA A 77 -9.29 -12.90 -13.98
CA ALA A 77 -10.58 -12.91 -14.68
C ALA A 77 -11.75 -12.56 -13.72
N GLU A 78 -11.75 -13.10 -12.49
CA GLU A 78 -12.76 -12.76 -11.47
C GLU A 78 -12.61 -11.33 -10.94
N GLN A 79 -11.37 -10.91 -10.71
CA GLN A 79 -11.05 -9.54 -10.28
C GLN A 79 -11.50 -8.51 -11.32
N ALA A 80 -11.29 -8.77 -12.61
CA ALA A 80 -11.76 -7.90 -13.68
C ALA A 80 -13.29 -7.77 -13.70
N GLN A 81 -14.03 -8.87 -13.46
CA GLN A 81 -15.49 -8.83 -13.34
C GLN A 81 -15.95 -8.04 -12.11
N TYR A 82 -15.22 -8.15 -11.00
CA TYR A 82 -15.48 -7.34 -9.80
C TYR A 82 -15.23 -5.86 -10.07
N ALA A 83 -14.09 -5.50 -10.65
CA ALA A 83 -13.74 -4.12 -10.98
C ALA A 83 -14.70 -3.47 -12.00
N ALA A 84 -15.27 -4.24 -12.91
CA ALA A 84 -16.30 -3.75 -13.84
C ALA A 84 -17.59 -3.31 -13.11
N ARG A 85 -17.92 -3.93 -11.98
CA ARG A 85 -19.07 -3.59 -11.13
C ARG A 85 -18.75 -2.59 -10.03
N HIS A 86 -17.48 -2.50 -9.64
CA HIS A 86 -16.95 -1.62 -8.61
C HIS A 86 -15.78 -0.82 -9.19
N PRO A 87 -16.05 0.24 -9.98
CA PRO A 87 -15.01 0.98 -10.67
C PRO A 87 -13.97 1.55 -9.69
N VAL A 88 -12.70 1.45 -10.09
CA VAL A 88 -11.60 2.07 -9.35
C VAL A 88 -11.78 3.59 -9.38
N GLN A 89 -11.71 4.20 -8.20
CA GLN A 89 -11.82 5.64 -8.01
C GLN A 89 -10.91 6.11 -6.87
N LEU A 90 -10.67 7.40 -6.80
CA LEU A 90 -9.96 8.00 -5.67
C LEU A 90 -10.67 7.67 -4.36
N ALA A 91 -9.89 7.26 -3.36
CA ALA A 91 -10.42 7.01 -2.02
C ALA A 91 -10.94 8.33 -1.39
N PRO A 92 -11.99 8.26 -0.56
CA PRO A 92 -12.43 9.42 0.20
C PRO A 92 -11.27 10.04 0.99
N GLY A 93 -11.12 11.36 0.93
CA GLY A 93 -10.02 12.06 1.61
C GLY A 93 -8.68 12.07 0.87
N ALA A 94 -8.49 11.31 -0.23
CA ALA A 94 -7.20 11.23 -0.93
C ALA A 94 -6.68 12.59 -1.42
N VAL A 95 -7.54 13.40 -2.03
CA VAL A 95 -7.16 14.74 -2.51
C VAL A 95 -6.77 15.65 -1.34
N ALA A 96 -7.53 15.63 -0.26
CA ALA A 96 -7.25 16.43 0.94
C ALA A 96 -5.94 15.99 1.62
N LEU A 97 -5.68 14.68 1.67
CA LEU A 97 -4.39 14.15 2.16
C LEU A 97 -3.24 14.64 1.28
N LEU A 98 -3.32 14.44 -0.04
CA LEU A 98 -2.25 14.85 -0.97
C LEU A 98 -1.94 16.35 -0.85
N ALA A 99 -2.97 17.20 -0.79
CA ALA A 99 -2.80 18.64 -0.57
C ALA A 99 -2.08 18.92 0.76
N ARG A 100 -2.51 18.28 1.84
CA ARG A 100 -1.89 18.43 3.18
C ARG A 100 -0.43 17.99 3.18
N LEU A 101 -0.10 16.86 2.57
CA LEU A 101 1.28 16.39 2.47
C LEU A 101 2.14 17.35 1.63
N LYS A 102 1.61 17.85 0.52
CA LYS A 102 2.31 18.85 -0.33
C LYS A 102 2.66 20.12 0.45
N GLU A 103 1.75 20.59 1.31
CA GLU A 103 1.98 21.77 2.16
C GLU A 103 3.11 21.58 3.18
N THR A 104 3.49 20.34 3.52
CA THR A 104 4.66 20.09 4.39
C THR A 104 5.99 20.43 3.70
N GLY A 105 5.99 20.51 2.37
CA GLY A 105 7.19 20.66 1.54
C GLY A 105 7.91 19.34 1.28
N ALA A 106 7.41 18.21 1.76
CA ALA A 106 7.94 16.88 1.43
C ALA A 106 7.55 16.46 0.01
N ARG A 107 8.40 15.64 -0.63
CA ARG A 107 8.08 15.01 -1.91
C ARG A 107 7.05 13.90 -1.71
N ILE A 108 6.27 13.62 -2.74
CA ILE A 108 5.24 12.57 -2.71
C ILE A 108 5.42 11.69 -3.94
N THR A 109 5.55 10.38 -3.73
CA THR A 109 5.59 9.37 -4.79
C THR A 109 4.52 8.33 -4.52
N ALA A 110 3.70 7.99 -5.51
CA ALA A 110 2.85 6.81 -5.42
C ALA A 110 3.62 5.55 -5.80
N TYR A 111 3.19 4.40 -5.31
CA TYR A 111 3.74 3.11 -5.75
C TYR A 111 2.66 2.03 -5.78
N GLY A 112 2.93 0.93 -6.48
CA GLY A 112 2.00 -0.19 -6.55
C GLY A 112 2.55 -1.36 -7.35
N GLY A 113 1.79 -2.45 -7.42
CA GLY A 113 2.18 -3.67 -8.11
C GLY A 113 1.80 -3.72 -9.60
N SER A 114 1.30 -2.63 -10.16
CA SER A 114 0.88 -2.55 -11.57
C SER A 114 1.68 -1.48 -12.32
N PRO A 115 1.79 -1.57 -13.66
CA PRO A 115 2.47 -0.58 -14.46
C PRO A 115 1.88 0.84 -14.28
N LYS A 116 2.73 1.87 -14.38
CA LYS A 116 2.35 3.28 -14.25
C LYS A 116 1.14 3.64 -15.13
N ALA A 117 1.16 3.22 -16.40
CA ALA A 117 0.08 3.50 -17.34
C ALA A 117 -1.28 2.90 -16.91
N ALA A 118 -1.27 1.76 -16.23
CA ALA A 118 -2.49 1.09 -15.79
C ALA A 118 -3.12 1.70 -14.53
N ILE A 119 -2.32 2.35 -13.69
CA ILE A 119 -2.75 2.89 -12.40
C ILE A 119 -2.59 4.40 -12.36
N PHE A 120 -1.36 4.92 -12.40
CA PHE A 120 -1.10 6.34 -12.20
C PHE A 120 -1.70 7.19 -13.31
N ASP A 121 -1.36 6.89 -14.56
CA ASP A 121 -1.83 7.70 -15.70
C ASP A 121 -3.35 7.57 -15.91
N ARG A 122 -3.95 6.47 -15.46
CA ARG A 122 -5.39 6.23 -15.61
C ARG A 122 -6.22 6.84 -14.48
N TYR A 123 -5.78 6.75 -13.22
CA TYR A 123 -6.62 7.09 -12.07
C TYR A 123 -6.07 8.24 -11.22
N LEU A 124 -4.74 8.48 -11.25
CA LEU A 124 -4.11 9.55 -10.47
C LEU A 124 -3.74 10.78 -11.33
N ALA A 125 -3.92 10.72 -12.66
CA ALA A 125 -3.67 11.85 -13.55
C ALA A 125 -4.39 13.15 -13.11
N PRO A 126 -5.65 13.13 -12.64
CA PRO A 126 -6.34 14.33 -12.18
C PRO A 126 -5.72 15.01 -10.96
N VAL A 127 -4.87 14.30 -10.22
CA VAL A 127 -4.19 14.77 -9.00
C VAL A 127 -2.67 14.69 -9.13
N SER A 128 -2.16 14.54 -10.36
CA SER A 128 -0.73 14.36 -10.65
C SER A 128 0.14 15.51 -10.17
N GLU A 129 -0.39 16.71 -10.04
CA GLU A 129 0.28 17.92 -9.56
C GLU A 129 0.80 17.82 -8.11
N TYR A 130 0.24 16.92 -7.31
CA TYR A 130 0.70 16.71 -5.93
C TYR A 130 1.96 15.87 -5.84
N PHE A 131 2.22 15.03 -6.85
CA PHE A 131 3.35 14.10 -6.83
C PHE A 131 4.66 14.75 -7.30
N ASP A 132 5.76 14.10 -6.98
CA ASP A 132 7.09 14.47 -7.43
C ASP A 132 7.15 14.41 -8.97
N ALA A 133 7.60 15.48 -9.62
CA ALA A 133 7.61 15.57 -11.08
C ALA A 133 8.55 14.56 -11.73
N ASP A 134 9.69 14.26 -11.07
CA ASP A 134 10.73 13.36 -11.59
C ASP A 134 10.42 11.89 -11.25
N LEU A 135 9.71 11.64 -10.13
CA LEU A 135 9.40 10.30 -9.64
C LEU A 135 7.95 10.21 -9.13
N PRO A 136 6.94 10.41 -9.99
CA PRO A 136 5.54 10.43 -9.54
C PRO A 136 5.02 9.05 -9.13
N TYR A 137 5.59 7.98 -9.71
CA TYR A 137 5.15 6.61 -9.48
C TYR A 137 6.29 5.60 -9.61
N ILE A 138 6.28 4.58 -8.73
CA ILE A 138 7.20 3.44 -8.77
C ILE A 138 6.41 2.14 -8.96
N ASP A 139 6.71 1.43 -10.05
CA ASP A 139 6.17 0.08 -10.32
C ASP A 139 6.95 -0.95 -9.53
N MET A 140 6.26 -1.63 -8.63
CA MET A 140 6.80 -2.68 -7.75
C MET A 140 6.34 -4.09 -8.11
N GLY A 141 5.79 -4.30 -9.31
CA GLY A 141 5.24 -5.59 -9.73
C GLY A 141 6.21 -6.76 -9.59
N HIS A 142 7.49 -6.51 -9.79
CA HIS A 142 8.54 -7.55 -9.75
C HIS A 142 9.15 -7.78 -8.35
N ALA A 143 9.14 -6.75 -7.49
CA ALA A 143 9.95 -6.72 -6.26
C ALA A 143 9.12 -6.57 -4.98
N ARG A 144 7.85 -6.97 -4.99
CA ARG A 144 6.97 -6.84 -3.82
C ARG A 144 7.52 -7.57 -2.58
N PRO A 145 7.42 -6.95 -1.39
CA PRO A 145 6.83 -5.64 -1.09
C PRO A 145 7.68 -4.43 -1.51
N GLY A 146 8.91 -4.61 -1.93
CA GLY A 146 9.72 -3.64 -2.65
C GLY A 146 10.20 -2.39 -1.92
N MET A 147 10.03 -2.31 -0.61
CA MET A 147 10.34 -1.09 0.17
C MET A 147 11.81 -0.66 0.06
N ALA A 148 12.74 -1.61 0.00
CA ALA A 148 14.16 -1.29 -0.18
C ALA A 148 14.44 -0.64 -1.54
N GLU A 149 13.74 -1.10 -2.58
CA GLU A 149 13.86 -0.52 -3.92
C GLU A 149 13.26 0.89 -3.97
N ILE A 150 12.10 1.10 -3.34
CA ILE A 150 11.49 2.44 -3.22
C ILE A 150 12.43 3.38 -2.47
N HIS A 151 12.99 2.95 -1.34
CA HIS A 151 13.96 3.74 -0.57
C HIS A 151 15.17 4.13 -1.42
N ARG A 152 15.70 3.21 -2.21
CA ARG A 152 16.82 3.46 -3.11
C ARG A 152 16.45 4.46 -4.22
N GLN A 153 15.28 4.32 -4.85
CA GLN A 153 14.85 5.21 -5.94
C GLN A 153 14.51 6.62 -5.47
N THR A 154 13.94 6.76 -4.28
CA THR A 154 13.64 8.08 -3.70
C THR A 154 14.89 8.85 -3.31
N ALA A 155 16.05 8.18 -3.20
CA ALA A 155 17.31 8.75 -2.77
C ALA A 155 17.19 9.56 -1.47
N THR A 156 16.33 9.10 -0.56
CA THR A 156 16.01 9.76 0.72
C THR A 156 16.80 9.10 1.84
N GLY A 157 17.30 9.88 2.78
CA GLY A 157 18.06 9.35 3.93
C GLY A 157 17.22 8.45 4.84
N ALA A 158 17.89 7.59 5.60
CA ALA A 158 17.23 6.79 6.63
C ALA A 158 16.50 7.72 7.62
N GLY A 159 15.28 7.40 7.97
CA GLY A 159 14.43 8.18 8.85
C GLY A 159 13.85 9.46 8.23
N GLU A 160 13.95 9.65 6.90
CA GLU A 160 13.33 10.77 6.17
C GLU A 160 12.20 10.34 5.24
N LEU A 161 12.07 9.03 4.98
CA LEU A 161 11.04 8.43 4.15
C LEU A 161 9.92 7.84 5.02
N VAL A 162 8.68 8.13 4.65
CA VAL A 162 7.49 7.56 5.30
C VAL A 162 6.69 6.79 4.26
N PHE A 163 6.32 5.56 4.60
CA PHE A 163 5.37 4.77 3.82
C PHE A 163 3.95 4.94 4.37
N ILE A 164 2.97 5.09 3.48
CA ILE A 164 1.54 5.02 3.79
C ILE A 164 0.97 3.84 3.02
N ASP A 165 0.55 2.78 3.72
CA ASP A 165 0.21 1.50 3.10
C ASP A 165 -0.84 0.74 3.92
N ASP A 166 -1.52 -0.22 3.31
CA ASP A 166 -2.55 -1.04 3.93
C ASP A 166 -2.03 -2.39 4.48
N LEU A 167 -0.74 -2.71 4.29
CA LEU A 167 -0.18 -4.02 4.64
C LEU A 167 0.79 -3.98 5.84
N SER A 168 0.57 -4.85 6.82
CA SER A 168 1.48 -5.04 7.96
C SER A 168 2.87 -5.51 7.55
N ARG A 169 3.00 -6.22 6.43
CA ARG A 169 4.29 -6.65 5.87
C ARG A 169 5.13 -5.45 5.44
N VAL A 170 4.52 -4.43 4.85
CA VAL A 170 5.19 -3.17 4.50
C VAL A 170 5.67 -2.46 5.76
N ALA A 171 4.84 -2.40 6.81
CA ALA A 171 5.25 -1.83 8.10
C ALA A 171 6.50 -2.51 8.68
N GLN A 172 6.57 -3.85 8.63
CA GLN A 172 7.72 -4.61 9.13
C GLN A 172 9.00 -4.29 8.35
N VAL A 173 8.92 -4.24 7.01
CA VAL A 173 10.08 -3.90 6.17
C VAL A 173 10.48 -2.43 6.35
N SER A 174 9.52 -1.50 6.42
CA SER A 174 9.79 -0.08 6.68
C SER A 174 10.56 0.12 7.99
N LYS A 175 10.14 -0.58 9.05
CA LYS A 175 10.85 -0.56 10.35
C LYS A 175 12.30 -1.07 10.20
N THR A 176 12.52 -2.16 9.47
CA THR A 176 13.87 -2.71 9.24
C THR A 176 14.77 -1.73 8.47
N LEU A 177 14.18 -0.92 7.58
CA LEU A 177 14.90 0.10 6.81
C LEU A 177 15.07 1.42 7.57
N GLY A 178 14.54 1.54 8.79
CA GLY A 178 14.54 2.80 9.54
C GLY A 178 13.63 3.86 8.95
N CYS A 179 12.61 3.47 8.19
CA CYS A 179 11.62 4.37 7.59
C CYS A 179 10.38 4.50 8.48
N GLY A 180 9.72 5.64 8.43
CA GLY A 180 8.42 5.85 9.06
C GLY A 180 7.31 5.05 8.37
N PHE A 181 6.22 4.78 9.10
CA PHE A 181 5.06 4.07 8.56
C PHE A 181 3.76 4.59 9.15
N ILE A 182 2.77 4.80 8.27
CA ILE A 182 1.37 5.05 8.62
C ILE A 182 0.54 3.94 7.97
N GLY A 183 -0.16 3.17 8.79
CA GLY A 183 -1.06 2.12 8.35
C GLY A 183 -2.44 2.67 8.02
N LYS A 184 -2.95 2.39 6.82
CA LYS A 184 -4.32 2.68 6.39
C LYS A 184 -4.97 1.38 5.90
N PRO A 185 -5.38 0.47 6.82
CA PRO A 185 -5.91 -0.82 6.44
C PRO A 185 -7.23 -0.67 5.65
N ALA A 186 -7.36 -1.39 4.55
CA ALA A 186 -8.57 -1.47 3.75
C ALA A 186 -9.55 -2.53 4.28
N THR A 187 -9.05 -3.53 5.03
CA THR A 187 -9.85 -4.62 5.60
C THR A 187 -9.67 -4.72 7.12
N LEU A 188 -10.62 -5.42 7.76
CA LEU A 188 -10.50 -5.74 9.18
C LEU A 188 -9.29 -6.64 9.46
N TYR A 189 -8.98 -7.57 8.56
CA TYR A 189 -7.83 -8.47 8.70
C TYR A 189 -6.50 -7.72 8.63
N GLN A 190 -6.36 -6.78 7.69
CA GLN A 190 -5.19 -5.91 7.62
C GLN A 190 -5.02 -5.09 8.91
N LYS A 191 -6.12 -4.54 9.44
CA LYS A 191 -6.10 -3.81 10.72
C LYS A 191 -5.63 -4.70 11.87
N GLN A 192 -6.17 -5.90 12.00
CA GLN A 192 -5.76 -6.86 13.03
C GLN A 192 -4.28 -7.22 12.91
N GLN A 193 -3.79 -7.46 11.68
CA GLN A 193 -2.38 -7.77 11.43
C GLN A 193 -1.46 -6.59 11.77
N MET A 194 -1.85 -5.36 11.47
CA MET A 194 -1.09 -4.17 11.86
C MET A 194 -1.01 -4.03 13.38
N GLN A 195 -2.13 -4.21 14.08
CA GLN A 195 -2.18 -4.17 15.54
C GLN A 195 -1.31 -5.26 16.17
N ALA A 196 -1.41 -6.50 15.68
CA ALA A 196 -0.58 -7.62 16.14
C ALA A 196 0.93 -7.40 15.85
N SER A 197 1.27 -6.66 14.79
CA SER A 197 2.64 -6.30 14.44
C SER A 197 3.17 -5.07 15.19
N GLY A 198 2.38 -4.46 16.05
CA GLY A 198 2.76 -3.29 16.86
C GLY A 198 2.91 -2.00 16.03
N VAL A 199 2.16 -1.87 14.92
CA VAL A 199 2.12 -0.62 14.15
C VAL A 199 1.54 0.48 15.01
N ARG A 200 2.28 1.58 15.17
CA ARG A 200 1.93 2.68 16.09
C ARG A 200 0.87 3.61 15.52
N PHE A 201 1.00 3.98 14.26
CA PHE A 201 0.09 4.92 13.58
C PHE A 201 -0.80 4.13 12.62
N ILE A 202 -2.05 3.87 13.03
CA ILE A 202 -3.07 3.18 12.22
C ILE A 202 -4.26 4.12 12.09
N CYS A 203 -4.60 4.49 10.88
CA CYS A 203 -5.72 5.37 10.55
C CYS A 203 -6.83 4.57 9.87
N LYS A 204 -8.07 4.79 10.26
CA LYS A 204 -9.22 4.21 9.58
C LYS A 204 -9.47 4.92 8.25
N ASP A 205 -9.41 6.25 8.29
CA ASP A 205 -9.71 7.12 7.15
C ASP A 205 -8.50 8.04 6.87
N LEU A 206 -8.34 8.48 5.61
CA LEU A 206 -7.22 9.34 5.20
C LEU A 206 -7.25 10.73 5.86
N ASP A 207 -8.43 11.18 6.31
CA ASP A 207 -8.57 12.46 7.03
C ASP A 207 -7.93 12.42 8.43
N GLU A 208 -7.77 11.23 9.03
CA GLU A 208 -7.08 11.04 10.31
C GLU A 208 -5.55 11.26 10.20
N ILE A 209 -5.00 11.24 8.97
CA ILE A 209 -3.60 11.62 8.72
C ILE A 209 -3.53 13.15 8.70
N ASP A 210 -3.80 13.74 9.85
CA ASP A 210 -3.82 15.17 10.06
C ASP A 210 -2.44 15.75 10.46
N GLN A 211 -2.40 17.04 10.68
CA GLN A 211 -1.17 17.74 11.09
C GLN A 211 -0.63 17.22 12.42
N THR A 212 -1.50 16.85 13.35
CA THR A 212 -1.11 16.34 14.68
C THR A 212 -0.40 14.99 14.56
N LEU A 213 -0.97 14.07 13.76
CA LEU A 213 -0.36 12.77 13.50
C LEU A 213 0.99 12.92 12.78
N LEU A 214 1.05 13.78 11.75
CA LEU A 214 2.29 14.02 11.00
C LEU A 214 3.41 14.57 11.87
N GLN A 215 3.10 15.49 12.79
CA GLN A 215 4.06 16.02 13.75
C GLN A 215 4.51 14.96 14.77
N ALA A 216 3.59 14.14 15.27
CA ALA A 216 3.92 13.05 16.20
C ALA A 216 4.83 12.01 15.55
N LEU A 217 4.57 11.68 14.28
CA LEU A 217 5.42 10.78 13.50
C LEU A 217 6.81 11.40 13.27
N ASP A 218 6.88 12.64 12.80
CA ASP A 218 8.15 13.37 12.57
C ASP A 218 9.01 13.43 13.84
N GLN A 219 8.39 13.69 14.99
CA GLN A 219 9.06 13.66 16.28
C GLN A 219 9.58 12.25 16.64
N SER A 220 8.78 11.20 16.42
CA SER A 220 9.22 9.83 16.71
C SER A 220 10.42 9.42 15.87
N MET A 221 10.43 9.77 14.57
CA MET A 221 11.53 9.46 13.66
C MET A 221 12.83 10.19 14.03
N ARG A 222 12.75 11.35 14.67
CA ARG A 222 13.94 12.04 15.20
C ARG A 222 14.56 11.29 16.39
N LEU A 223 13.73 10.74 17.27
CA LEU A 223 14.19 10.05 18.48
C LEU A 223 14.81 8.67 18.21
N GLU A 224 14.34 7.98 17.16
CA GLU A 224 14.83 6.64 16.80
C GLU A 224 16.19 6.66 16.06
N HIS A 225 16.65 7.83 15.62
CA HIS A 225 17.89 8.01 14.85
C HIS A 225 18.94 8.87 15.57
N HIS A 226 18.80 9.06 16.86
CA HIS A 226 19.79 9.60 17.80
C HIS A 226 20.29 8.49 18.72
#